data_645bf138d670aa6fd3991761cfd64dfb
#
_entry.id   645bf138d670aa6fd3991761cfd64dfb
#
_cell.length_a   1.000
_cell.length_b   1.000
_cell.length_c   1.000
_cell.angle_alpha   90.00
_cell.angle_beta   90.00
_cell.angle_gamma   90.00
#
_symmetry.space_group_name_H-M   'P 1'
#
loop_
_entity.id
_entity.type
_entity.pdbx_description
1 polymer ?
#
loop_
_entity_poly.entity_id
_entity_poly.type
_entity_poly.pdbx_seq_one_letter_code
_entity_poly.pdbx_strand_id
1 'polypeptide(L)'
;MYLSFAVHKLAMFSANPDKVHFEGLVNLLRYIRENKTLGIKYYADLNNAPVTDLLRQANIKTKNHLMAFSDSSWQDCPDTGRSTGAYIIFYQGGKIDHGTHGPGSVAQSSAESEYNAACTA
;
A
#
# COMPACT_ATOMS: atom_id res chain seq x y z
N MET A 1 -6.95 -0.71 -0.10
CA MET A 1 -5.50 -0.85 0.13
C MET A 1 -4.96 -2.18 -0.37
N TYR A 2 -5.51 -3.30 0.07
CA TYR A 2 -5.01 -4.63 -0.33
C TYR A 2 -5.08 -4.93 -1.83
N LEU A 3 -6.02 -4.30 -2.55
CA LEU A 3 -6.21 -4.54 -3.98
C LEU A 3 -5.07 -3.98 -4.83
N SER A 4 -4.53 -2.81 -4.52
CA SER A 4 -3.50 -2.17 -5.35
C SER A 4 -2.22 -2.99 -5.44
N PHE A 5 -1.77 -3.58 -4.33
CA PHE A 5 -0.61 -4.47 -4.33
C PHE A 5 -0.87 -5.73 -5.18
N ALA A 6 -2.01 -6.39 -4.99
CA ALA A 6 -2.37 -7.59 -5.74
C ALA A 6 -2.49 -7.30 -7.24
N VAL A 7 -3.14 -6.18 -7.61
CA VAL A 7 -3.24 -5.73 -9.01
C VAL A 7 -1.87 -5.41 -9.58
N HIS A 8 -1.02 -4.70 -8.83
CA HIS A 8 0.36 -4.38 -9.26
C HIS A 8 1.16 -5.66 -9.55
N LYS A 9 1.15 -6.62 -8.62
CA LYS A 9 1.86 -7.91 -8.82
C LYS A 9 1.33 -8.69 -10.03
N LEU A 10 0.03 -8.76 -10.23
CA LEU A 10 -0.55 -9.44 -11.41
C LEU A 10 -0.22 -8.69 -12.72
N ALA A 11 -0.21 -7.36 -12.69
CA ALA A 11 0.11 -6.54 -13.86
C ALA A 11 1.55 -6.75 -14.37
N MET A 12 2.50 -7.07 -13.48
CA MET A 12 3.88 -7.38 -13.87
C MET A 12 3.98 -8.58 -14.83
N PHE A 13 3.03 -9.51 -14.76
CA PHE A 13 2.99 -10.72 -15.59
C PHE A 13 1.97 -10.65 -16.72
N SER A 14 1.42 -9.47 -17.03
CA SER A 14 0.38 -9.30 -18.07
C SER A 14 0.86 -9.65 -19.47
N ALA A 15 2.15 -9.49 -19.76
CA ALA A 15 2.74 -9.79 -21.07
C ALA A 15 2.96 -11.32 -21.28
N ASN A 16 3.17 -12.07 -20.21
CA ASN A 16 3.40 -13.52 -20.27
C ASN A 16 2.78 -14.19 -19.03
N PRO A 17 1.44 -14.32 -18.98
CA PRO A 17 0.75 -14.90 -17.84
C PRO A 17 0.87 -16.41 -17.80
N ASP A 18 0.97 -16.96 -16.59
CA ASP A 18 0.88 -18.39 -16.33
C ASP A 18 -0.44 -18.71 -15.58
N LYS A 19 -0.76 -19.97 -15.43
CA LYS A 19 -1.94 -20.48 -14.72
C LYS A 19 -2.05 -19.92 -13.29
N VAL A 20 -0.92 -19.83 -12.59
CA VAL A 20 -0.87 -19.27 -11.22
C VAL A 20 -1.34 -17.80 -11.19
N HIS A 21 -0.98 -17.01 -12.19
CA HIS A 21 -1.40 -15.61 -12.28
C HIS A 21 -2.92 -15.49 -12.55
N PHE A 22 -3.46 -16.40 -13.39
CA PHE A 22 -4.90 -16.46 -13.62
C PHE A 22 -5.68 -16.85 -12.36
N GLU A 23 -5.20 -17.85 -11.61
CA GLU A 23 -5.79 -18.24 -10.32
C GLU A 23 -5.74 -17.08 -9.31
N GLY A 24 -4.64 -16.34 -9.28
CA GLY A 24 -4.51 -15.12 -8.49
C GLY A 24 -5.56 -14.06 -8.85
N LEU A 25 -5.79 -13.83 -10.14
CA LEU A 25 -6.84 -12.91 -10.63
C LEU A 25 -8.24 -13.37 -10.21
N VAL A 26 -8.55 -14.66 -10.33
CA VAL A 26 -9.84 -15.22 -9.91
C VAL A 26 -10.04 -15.01 -8.39
N ASN A 27 -9.02 -15.23 -7.59
CA ASN A 27 -9.09 -15.00 -6.14
C ASN A 27 -9.31 -13.52 -5.81
N LEU A 28 -8.65 -12.61 -6.54
CA LEU A 28 -8.87 -11.16 -6.40
C LEU A 28 -10.33 -10.78 -6.71
N LEU A 29 -10.91 -11.32 -7.78
CA LEU A 29 -12.31 -11.07 -8.16
C LEU A 29 -13.29 -11.63 -7.11
N ARG A 30 -13.00 -12.81 -6.54
CA ARG A 30 -13.79 -13.38 -5.43
C ARG A 30 -13.75 -12.47 -4.22
N TYR A 31 -12.57 -11.99 -3.84
CA TYR A 31 -12.41 -11.03 -2.72
C TYR A 31 -13.23 -9.76 -2.94
N ILE A 32 -13.19 -9.16 -4.14
CA ILE A 32 -13.98 -7.97 -4.48
C ILE A 32 -15.48 -8.26 -4.34
N ARG A 33 -15.94 -9.39 -4.85
CA ARG A 33 -17.36 -9.79 -4.77
C ARG A 33 -17.85 -9.93 -3.33
N GLU A 34 -17.03 -10.51 -2.46
CA GLU A 34 -17.38 -10.74 -1.06
C GLU A 34 -17.32 -9.45 -0.23
N ASN A 35 -16.50 -8.48 -0.65
CA ASN A 35 -16.25 -7.25 0.09
C ASN A 35 -16.77 -5.98 -0.60
N LYS A 36 -17.75 -6.11 -1.51
CA LYS A 36 -18.28 -5.00 -2.30
C LYS A 36 -18.95 -3.88 -1.48
N THR A 37 -19.28 -4.15 -0.22
CA THR A 37 -19.88 -3.18 0.71
C THR A 37 -18.86 -2.45 1.56
N LEU A 38 -17.59 -2.81 1.48
CA LEU A 38 -16.51 -2.10 2.18
C LEU A 38 -16.30 -0.72 1.56
N GLY A 39 -16.48 0.30 2.36
CA GLY A 39 -16.29 1.70 1.98
C GLY A 39 -15.17 2.38 2.76
N ILE A 40 -14.85 3.61 2.38
CA ILE A 40 -13.96 4.49 3.13
C ILE A 40 -14.83 5.33 4.06
N LYS A 41 -14.46 5.41 5.34
CA LYS A 41 -15.10 6.27 6.33
C LYS A 41 -14.23 7.47 6.63
N TYR A 42 -14.82 8.65 6.64
CA TYR A 42 -14.24 9.88 7.14
C TYR A 42 -14.90 10.26 8.46
N TYR A 43 -14.13 10.79 9.39
CA TYR A 43 -14.58 11.09 10.74
C TYR A 43 -14.53 12.59 10.98
N ALA A 44 -15.64 13.16 11.45
CA ALA A 44 -15.69 14.57 11.84
C ALA A 44 -14.77 14.86 13.05
N ASP A 45 -14.64 13.87 13.94
CA ASP A 45 -13.68 13.91 15.07
C ASP A 45 -12.72 12.71 14.96
N LEU A 46 -11.43 13.02 14.87
CA LEU A 46 -10.36 12.02 14.77
C LEU A 46 -10.25 11.12 16.01
N ASN A 47 -10.72 11.56 17.17
CA ASN A 47 -10.70 10.70 18.35
C ASN A 47 -11.50 9.42 18.19
N ASN A 48 -12.45 9.41 17.25
CA ASN A 48 -13.28 8.26 16.92
C ASN A 48 -12.73 7.43 15.74
N ALA A 49 -11.60 7.84 15.15
CA ALA A 49 -11.02 7.14 14.00
C ALA A 49 -10.08 6.02 14.47
N PRO A 50 -10.15 4.80 13.90
CA PRO A 50 -9.28 3.68 14.27
C PRO A 50 -7.78 4.00 14.12
N VAL A 51 -7.42 4.87 13.17
CA VAL A 51 -6.03 5.31 12.97
C VAL A 51 -5.48 6.03 14.20
N THR A 52 -6.33 6.69 14.98
CA THR A 52 -5.92 7.41 16.20
C THR A 52 -5.37 6.46 17.26
N ASP A 53 -5.91 5.26 17.38
CA ASP A 53 -5.40 4.26 18.31
C ASP A 53 -4.01 3.77 17.91
N LEU A 54 -3.75 3.60 16.62
CA LEU A 54 -2.41 3.28 16.10
C LEU A 54 -1.41 4.39 16.41
N LEU A 55 -1.80 5.65 16.23
CA LEU A 55 -0.95 6.80 16.54
C LEU A 55 -0.66 6.92 18.04
N ARG A 56 -1.64 6.64 18.90
CA ARG A 56 -1.46 6.61 20.37
C ARG A 56 -0.48 5.51 20.77
N GLN A 57 -0.60 4.31 20.19
CA GLN A 57 0.31 3.18 20.46
C GLN A 57 1.74 3.52 20.03
N ALA A 58 1.90 4.21 18.89
CA ALA A 58 3.20 4.68 18.40
C ALA A 58 3.72 5.95 19.11
N ASN A 59 2.98 6.48 20.11
CA ASN A 59 3.28 7.74 20.78
C ASN A 59 3.45 8.95 19.83
N ILE A 60 2.75 8.93 18.71
CA ILE A 60 2.76 10.01 17.72
C ILE A 60 1.65 11.00 18.04
N LYS A 61 2.03 12.23 18.37
CA LYS A 61 1.10 13.35 18.57
C LYS A 61 0.92 14.08 17.23
N THR A 62 -0.28 14.04 16.69
CA THR A 62 -0.61 14.84 15.51
C THR A 62 -1.69 15.85 15.84
N LYS A 63 -1.50 17.09 15.39
CA LYS A 63 -2.55 18.12 15.35
C LYS A 63 -3.22 18.19 13.99
N ASN A 64 -2.63 17.55 13.00
CA ASN A 64 -3.06 17.61 11.62
C ASN A 64 -3.97 16.41 11.30
N HIS A 65 -5.00 16.69 10.55
CA HIS A 65 -5.92 15.69 10.04
C HIS A 65 -5.36 14.92 8.83
N LEU A 66 -4.21 15.35 8.30
CA LEU A 66 -3.50 14.73 7.19
C LEU A 66 -2.33 13.90 7.71
N MET A 67 -2.25 12.64 7.29
CA MET A 67 -1.20 11.71 7.68
C MET A 67 -0.77 10.89 6.47
N ALA A 68 0.54 10.71 6.31
CA ALA A 68 1.11 9.85 5.29
C ALA A 68 1.96 8.75 5.95
N PHE A 69 1.89 7.55 5.41
CA PHE A 69 2.72 6.42 5.77
C PHE A 69 3.35 5.89 4.49
N SER A 70 4.62 5.54 4.55
CA SER A 70 5.33 4.86 3.48
C SER A 70 6.09 3.66 4.03
N ASP A 71 6.28 2.67 3.19
CA ASP A 71 6.99 1.44 3.53
C ASP A 71 7.62 0.86 2.27
N SER A 72 8.68 0.08 2.41
CA SER A 72 9.29 -0.59 1.29
C SER A 72 9.72 -2.02 1.62
N SER A 73 9.55 -2.90 0.64
CA SER A 73 10.05 -4.27 0.68
C SER A 73 11.33 -4.34 -0.13
N TRP A 74 12.49 -4.51 0.54
CA TRP A 74 13.78 -4.53 -0.13
C TRP A 74 13.98 -5.84 -0.90
N GLN A 75 14.34 -5.72 -2.20
CA GLN A 75 14.66 -6.85 -3.10
C GLN A 75 13.57 -7.95 -3.14
N ASP A 76 12.30 -7.59 -3.13
CA ASP A 76 11.19 -8.55 -3.09
C ASP A 76 10.87 -9.18 -4.46
N CYS A 77 11.46 -8.69 -5.54
CA CYS A 77 11.32 -9.29 -6.87
C CYS A 77 12.46 -10.27 -7.15
N PRO A 78 12.23 -11.58 -7.17
CA PRO A 78 13.29 -12.58 -7.35
C PRO A 78 13.98 -12.48 -8.73
N ASP A 79 13.28 -11.99 -9.75
CA ASP A 79 13.79 -11.92 -11.12
C ASP A 79 14.66 -10.69 -11.36
N THR A 80 14.37 -9.57 -10.72
CA THR A 80 15.01 -8.28 -10.99
C THR A 80 15.78 -7.71 -9.80
N GLY A 81 15.61 -8.27 -8.59
CA GLY A 81 16.15 -7.73 -7.34
C GLY A 81 15.61 -6.35 -6.98
N ARG A 82 14.53 -5.90 -7.62
CA ARG A 82 13.93 -4.60 -7.34
C ARG A 82 13.07 -4.67 -6.10
N SER A 83 13.04 -3.56 -5.38
CA SER A 83 12.17 -3.35 -4.22
C SER A 83 10.76 -2.98 -4.66
N THR A 84 9.79 -3.12 -3.77
CA THR A 84 8.44 -2.59 -3.97
C THR A 84 8.17 -1.56 -2.89
N GLY A 85 7.92 -0.32 -3.28
CA GLY A 85 7.51 0.75 -2.37
C GLY A 85 5.99 0.89 -2.35
N ALA A 86 5.46 1.33 -1.22
CA ALA A 86 4.05 1.66 -1.07
C ALA A 86 3.88 2.89 -0.19
N TYR A 87 2.85 3.66 -0.46
CA TYR A 87 2.42 4.74 0.42
C TYR A 87 0.91 4.75 0.60
N ILE A 88 0.47 5.38 1.66
CA ILE A 88 -0.94 5.62 1.94
C ILE A 88 -1.11 6.95 2.65
N ILE A 89 -2.06 7.75 2.19
CA ILE A 89 -2.38 9.06 2.75
C ILE A 89 -3.80 9.03 3.31
N PHE A 90 -3.92 9.48 4.55
CA PHE A 90 -5.20 9.62 5.26
C PHE A 90 -5.53 11.08 5.48
N TYR A 91 -6.80 11.41 5.35
CA TYR A 91 -7.38 12.66 5.81
C TYR A 91 -8.66 12.37 6.60
N GLN A 92 -8.81 12.98 7.77
CA GLN A 92 -9.95 12.74 8.66
C GLN A 92 -10.20 11.24 8.94
N GLY A 93 -9.12 10.48 9.13
CA GLY A 93 -9.18 9.04 9.40
C GLY A 93 -9.59 8.16 8.21
N GLY A 94 -9.98 8.77 7.10
CA GLY A 94 -10.28 8.09 5.84
C GLY A 94 -9.11 8.17 4.87
N LYS A 95 -8.89 7.10 4.11
CA LYS A 95 -7.87 7.06 3.08
C LYS A 95 -8.27 7.95 1.89
N ILE A 96 -7.39 8.88 1.48
CA ILE A 96 -7.61 9.76 0.32
C ILE A 96 -6.75 9.38 -0.88
N ASP A 97 -5.54 8.83 -0.62
CA ASP A 97 -4.65 8.38 -1.68
C ASP A 97 -3.80 7.19 -1.25
N HIS A 98 -3.27 6.44 -2.21
CA HIS A 98 -2.33 5.36 -1.99
C HIS A 98 -1.70 4.95 -3.32
N GLY A 99 -0.48 4.48 -3.26
CA GLY A 99 0.20 3.91 -4.40
C GLY A 99 1.07 2.72 -4.02
N THR A 100 1.37 1.92 -5.03
CA THR A 100 2.36 0.86 -4.98
C THR A 100 3.20 1.00 -6.24
N HIS A 101 4.51 1.08 -6.09
CA HIS A 101 5.42 1.30 -7.21
C HIS A 101 6.67 0.45 -7.06
N GLY A 102 7.24 0.06 -8.19
CA GLY A 102 8.59 -0.46 -8.25
C GLY A 102 9.55 0.70 -8.55
N PRO A 103 10.66 0.87 -7.81
CA PRO A 103 11.66 1.87 -8.13
C PRO A 103 12.29 1.61 -9.50
N GLY A 104 12.69 2.69 -10.17
CA GLY A 104 13.37 2.60 -11.48
C GLY A 104 14.76 1.95 -11.41
N SER A 105 15.38 1.92 -10.22
CA SER A 105 16.69 1.33 -9.94
C SER A 105 16.62 0.31 -8.82
N VAL A 106 17.63 -0.56 -8.74
CA VAL A 106 17.78 -1.49 -7.61
C VAL A 106 18.39 -0.71 -6.44
N ALA A 107 17.71 -0.71 -5.30
CA ALA A 107 18.25 -0.10 -4.08
C ALA A 107 19.40 -0.96 -3.51
N GLN A 108 20.48 -0.33 -3.11
CA GLN A 108 21.68 -1.01 -2.58
C GLN A 108 21.53 -1.40 -1.10
N SER A 109 20.52 -0.83 -0.42
CA SER A 109 20.22 -1.11 0.98
C SER A 109 18.72 -0.96 1.28
N SER A 110 18.28 -1.54 2.40
CA SER A 110 16.92 -1.33 2.90
C SER A 110 16.65 0.14 3.21
N ALA A 111 17.61 0.85 3.79
CA ALA A 111 17.48 2.28 4.10
C ALA A 111 17.27 3.14 2.84
N GLU A 112 17.97 2.85 1.74
CA GLU A 112 17.76 3.52 0.47
C GLU A 112 16.37 3.23 -0.11
N SER A 113 15.90 1.98 0.00
CA SER A 113 14.56 1.59 -0.43
C SER A 113 13.48 2.35 0.34
N GLU A 114 13.61 2.46 1.67
CA GLU A 114 12.70 3.24 2.54
C GLU A 114 12.69 4.72 2.17
N TYR A 115 13.89 5.29 1.95
CA TYR A 115 14.00 6.69 1.53
C TYR A 115 13.31 6.94 0.20
N ASN A 116 13.50 6.06 -0.79
CA ASN A 116 12.85 6.16 -2.10
C ASN A 116 11.33 6.04 -2.00
N ALA A 117 10.82 5.17 -1.12
CA ALA A 117 9.38 5.04 -0.86
C ALA A 117 8.80 6.32 -0.23
N ALA A 118 9.52 6.92 0.72
CA ALA A 118 9.12 8.17 1.35
C ALA A 118 9.12 9.38 0.39
N CYS A 119 10.07 9.42 -0.57
CA CYS A 119 10.14 10.49 -1.57
C CYS A 119 9.02 10.43 -2.61
N THR A 120 8.36 9.29 -2.76
CA THR A 120 7.29 9.07 -3.74
C THR A 120 5.88 9.24 -3.14
N ALA A 121 5.77 9.33 -1.81
CA ALA A 121 4.53 9.58 -1.09
C ALA A 121 4.14 11.06 -1.10
#